data_e5dbb10d3c41eb4fea0f72ef6404acad
#
_entry.id   e5dbb10d3c41eb4fea0f72ef6404acad
#
_cell.length_a   1.000
_cell.length_b   1.000
_cell.length_c   1.000
_cell.angle_alpha   90.00
_cell.angle_beta   90.00
_cell.angle_gamma   90.00
#
_symmetry.space_group_name_H-M   'P 1'
#
loop_
_entity.id
_entity.type
_entity.pdbx_description
1 polymer ?
#
loop_
_entity_poly.entity_id
_entity_poly.type
_entity_poly.pdbx_seq_one_letter_code
_entity_poly.pdbx_strand_id
1 'polypeptide(L)'
;MRNVTDSMRRVRTLALAAAILALLPLATEARDVMHVQWRELSMVTGHTVRIFLPGGSITGKAGAVEADALVVDVRKTSDRREYPKGKLRVPRERLHRIEIETKGKSFRVGGTIGAGIVAVPVGIATSMYGIDHCDFWSGHCPHGHSIGGVAAAVGISAAGIAAGYFAGNALDKRWTVIEIVP
;
A
#
# COMPACT_ATOMS: atom_id res chain seq x y z
N MET A 1 23.04 39.06 13.48
CA MET A 1 22.08 38.18 14.17
C MET A 1 21.24 37.31 13.26
N ARG A 2 21.43 37.29 11.93
CA ARG A 2 20.63 36.47 10.97
C ARG A 2 21.01 34.99 10.88
N ASN A 3 22.18 34.56 11.33
CA ASN A 3 22.69 33.19 11.08
C ASN A 3 22.13 32.10 12.03
N VAL A 4 21.60 32.44 13.19
CA VAL A 4 21.15 31.46 14.18
C VAL A 4 19.77 30.89 13.79
N THR A 5 18.88 31.72 13.28
CA THR A 5 17.54 31.29 12.82
C THR A 5 17.56 30.39 11.60
N ASP A 6 18.50 30.62 10.68
CA ASP A 6 18.65 29.74 9.49
C ASP A 6 19.25 28.38 9.84
N SER A 7 20.14 28.32 10.82
CA SER A 7 20.70 27.06 11.32
C SER A 7 19.63 26.20 11.99
N MET A 8 18.79 26.80 12.83
CA MET A 8 17.68 26.06 13.47
C MET A 8 16.64 25.53 12.47
N ARG A 9 16.34 26.27 11.42
CA ARG A 9 15.44 25.79 10.35
C ARG A 9 16.01 24.59 9.62
N ARG A 10 17.30 24.62 9.27
CA ARG A 10 17.97 23.49 8.60
C ARG A 10 18.03 22.23 9.47
N VAL A 11 18.29 22.38 10.78
CA VAL A 11 18.29 21.25 11.70
C VAL A 11 16.91 20.63 11.84
N ARG A 12 15.85 21.44 11.89
CA ARG A 12 14.46 20.94 11.96
C ARG A 12 14.04 20.21 10.68
N THR A 13 14.40 20.73 9.50
CA THR A 13 14.10 20.04 8.23
C THR A 13 14.85 18.74 8.06
N LEU A 14 16.13 18.68 8.49
CA LEU A 14 16.90 17.44 8.47
C LEU A 14 16.38 16.39 9.46
N ALA A 15 15.97 16.81 10.66
CA ALA A 15 15.36 15.92 11.64
C ALA A 15 14.02 15.33 11.16
N LEU A 16 13.20 16.15 10.48
CA LEU A 16 11.93 15.69 9.89
C LEU A 16 12.18 14.70 8.75
N ALA A 17 13.13 14.99 7.88
CA ALA A 17 13.50 14.10 6.79
C ALA A 17 14.06 12.75 7.29
N ALA A 18 14.91 12.79 8.34
CA ALA A 18 15.43 11.58 8.96
C ALA A 18 14.34 10.75 9.64
N ALA A 19 13.37 11.40 10.30
CA ALA A 19 12.22 10.71 10.90
C ALA A 19 11.33 10.05 9.85
N ILE A 20 11.13 10.70 8.71
CA ILE A 20 10.36 10.12 7.58
C ILE A 20 11.11 8.94 6.98
N LEU A 21 12.44 9.03 6.82
CA LEU A 21 13.26 7.92 6.31
C LEU A 21 13.29 6.72 7.28
N ALA A 22 13.32 6.96 8.59
CA ALA A 22 13.30 5.91 9.61
C ALA A 22 11.94 5.19 9.71
N LEU A 23 10.87 5.83 9.24
CA LEU A 23 9.53 5.26 9.17
C LEU A 23 9.26 4.47 7.90
N LEU A 24 10.20 4.47 6.92
CA LEU A 24 10.10 3.57 5.78
C LEU A 24 10.38 2.15 6.29
N PRO A 25 9.36 1.28 6.41
CA PRO A 25 9.61 -0.09 6.76
C PRO A 25 10.49 -0.66 5.66
N LEU A 26 11.63 -1.19 6.02
CA LEU A 26 12.37 -2.14 5.19
C LEU A 26 11.42 -3.33 5.01
N ALA A 27 10.58 -3.24 4.01
CA ALA A 27 9.71 -4.31 3.59
C ALA A 27 10.61 -5.41 3.01
N THR A 28 11.25 -6.17 3.90
CA THR A 28 11.77 -7.47 3.56
C THR A 28 10.54 -8.29 3.17
N GLU A 29 10.33 -8.45 1.87
CA GLU A 29 9.34 -9.39 1.33
C GLU A 29 9.77 -10.81 1.73
N ALA A 30 9.37 -11.24 2.92
CA ALA A 30 9.33 -12.64 3.25
C ALA A 30 8.27 -13.26 2.33
N ARG A 31 8.70 -13.84 1.22
CA ARG A 31 7.83 -14.62 0.35
C ARG A 31 7.49 -15.89 1.10
N ASP A 32 6.27 -16.01 1.53
CA ASP A 32 5.75 -17.22 2.13
C ASP A 32 5.65 -18.28 1.03
N VAL A 33 6.40 -19.36 1.16
CA VAL A 33 6.39 -20.49 0.23
C VAL A 33 5.53 -21.60 0.83
N MET A 34 4.48 -21.96 0.15
CA MET A 34 3.54 -23.01 0.53
C MET A 34 3.71 -24.21 -0.39
N HIS A 35 3.97 -25.40 0.15
CA HIS A 35 3.97 -26.64 -0.59
C HIS A 35 2.56 -27.24 -0.57
N VAL A 36 1.94 -27.41 -1.74
CA VAL A 36 0.55 -27.82 -1.88
C VAL A 36 0.45 -28.98 -2.87
N GLN A 37 -0.35 -29.99 -2.54
CA GLN A 37 -0.65 -31.07 -3.47
C GLN A 37 -1.67 -30.62 -4.50
N TRP A 38 -1.65 -31.23 -5.70
CA TRP A 38 -2.56 -30.87 -6.78
C TRP A 38 -4.05 -30.87 -6.38
N ARG A 39 -4.48 -31.87 -5.58
CA ARG A 39 -5.87 -32.00 -5.10
C ARG A 39 -6.31 -30.83 -4.20
N GLU A 40 -5.38 -30.16 -3.57
CA GLU A 40 -5.64 -29.04 -2.67
C GLU A 40 -5.59 -27.70 -3.44
N LEU A 41 -5.21 -27.72 -4.70
CA LEU A 41 -5.09 -26.52 -5.53
C LEU A 41 -6.43 -25.81 -5.76
N SER A 42 -7.56 -26.47 -5.44
CA SER A 42 -8.89 -25.86 -5.50
C SER A 42 -9.00 -24.57 -4.65
N MET A 43 -8.14 -24.43 -3.62
CA MET A 43 -8.05 -23.22 -2.80
C MET A 43 -7.67 -21.96 -3.61
N VAL A 44 -7.00 -22.10 -4.76
CA VAL A 44 -6.63 -20.95 -5.60
C VAL A 44 -7.78 -20.43 -6.45
N THR A 45 -8.88 -21.18 -6.55
CA THR A 45 -10.02 -20.82 -7.37
C THR A 45 -10.60 -19.47 -6.97
N GLY A 46 -10.81 -18.60 -7.95
CA GLY A 46 -11.33 -17.26 -7.74
C GLY A 46 -10.27 -16.21 -7.36
N HIS A 47 -9.05 -16.62 -7.04
CA HIS A 47 -7.94 -15.71 -6.73
C HIS A 47 -7.22 -15.22 -7.99
N THR A 48 -6.57 -14.07 -7.88
CA THR A 48 -5.63 -13.61 -8.91
C THR A 48 -4.34 -14.39 -8.75
N VAL A 49 -3.94 -15.08 -9.82
CA VAL A 49 -2.73 -15.91 -9.85
C VAL A 49 -1.76 -15.39 -10.90
N ARG A 50 -0.47 -15.54 -10.61
CA ARG A 50 0.60 -15.41 -11.58
C ARG A 50 1.27 -16.75 -11.74
N ILE A 51 1.36 -17.23 -12.98
CA ILE A 51 1.93 -18.52 -13.33
C ILE A 51 3.15 -18.29 -14.20
N PHE A 52 4.23 -18.94 -13.85
CA PHE A 52 5.46 -18.94 -14.64
C PHE A 52 5.49 -20.19 -15.49
N LEU A 53 5.50 -20.00 -16.80
CA LEU A 53 5.50 -21.03 -17.82
C LEU A 53 6.80 -20.98 -18.62
N PRO A 54 7.22 -22.08 -19.26
CA PRO A 54 8.31 -22.04 -20.22
C PRO A 54 8.00 -20.97 -21.30
N GLY A 55 8.92 -20.02 -21.47
CA GLY A 55 8.74 -18.93 -22.44
C GLY A 55 8.02 -17.69 -21.92
N GLY A 56 7.39 -17.72 -20.72
CA GLY A 56 6.74 -16.51 -20.24
C GLY A 56 5.97 -16.63 -18.94
N SER A 57 5.27 -15.57 -18.59
CA SER A 57 4.38 -15.53 -17.43
C SER A 57 2.99 -15.02 -17.81
N ILE A 58 2.00 -15.59 -17.16
CA ILE A 58 0.60 -15.16 -17.28
C ILE A 58 0.09 -14.72 -15.93
N THR A 59 -0.78 -13.71 -15.93
CA THR A 59 -1.50 -13.26 -14.74
C THR A 59 -2.97 -13.22 -15.08
N GLY A 60 -3.78 -13.85 -14.24
CA GLY A 60 -5.20 -13.93 -14.47
C GLY A 60 -5.96 -14.40 -13.23
N LYS A 61 -7.24 -14.65 -13.38
CA LYS A 61 -8.08 -15.22 -12.34
C LYS A 61 -8.12 -16.74 -12.49
N ALA A 62 -7.75 -17.47 -11.43
CA ALA A 62 -7.88 -18.92 -11.41
C ALA A 62 -9.36 -19.30 -11.45
N GLY A 63 -9.69 -20.14 -12.40
CA GLY A 63 -11.02 -20.73 -12.59
C GLY A 63 -11.08 -22.13 -11.95
N ALA A 64 -11.55 -23.10 -12.71
CA ALA A 64 -11.65 -24.48 -12.25
C ALA A 64 -10.28 -25.17 -12.24
N VAL A 65 -10.06 -25.99 -11.21
CA VAL A 65 -8.97 -26.96 -11.16
C VAL A 65 -9.51 -28.29 -11.64
N GLU A 66 -9.01 -28.75 -12.78
CA GLU A 66 -9.35 -30.05 -13.37
C GLU A 66 -8.33 -31.10 -12.90
N ALA A 67 -8.56 -32.37 -13.22
CA ALA A 67 -7.65 -33.44 -12.81
C ALA A 67 -6.24 -33.27 -13.37
N ASP A 68 -6.12 -32.75 -14.58
CA ASP A 68 -4.87 -32.63 -15.35
C ASP A 68 -4.51 -31.18 -15.76
N ALA A 69 -5.35 -30.20 -15.42
CA ALA A 69 -5.13 -28.81 -15.83
C ALA A 69 -5.74 -27.80 -14.87
N LEU A 70 -5.20 -26.57 -14.90
CA LEU A 70 -5.77 -25.40 -14.28
C LEU A 70 -6.33 -24.46 -15.35
N VAL A 71 -7.60 -24.11 -15.24
CA VAL A 71 -8.22 -23.11 -16.12
C VAL A 71 -7.99 -21.73 -15.55
N VAL A 72 -7.40 -20.82 -16.33
CA VAL A 72 -7.10 -19.45 -15.92
C VAL A 72 -7.70 -18.46 -16.91
N ASP A 73 -8.39 -17.46 -16.41
CA ASP A 73 -8.84 -16.33 -17.21
C ASP A 73 -7.72 -15.28 -17.28
N VAL A 74 -6.92 -15.35 -18.34
CA VAL A 74 -5.69 -14.57 -18.52
C VAL A 74 -6.02 -13.13 -18.85
N ARG A 75 -5.54 -12.21 -17.99
CA ARG A 75 -5.67 -10.76 -18.17
C ARG A 75 -4.40 -10.10 -18.68
N LYS A 76 -3.25 -10.59 -18.18
CA LYS A 76 -1.92 -10.12 -18.58
C LYS A 76 -1.05 -11.29 -18.93
N THR A 77 -0.24 -11.13 -19.97
CA THR A 77 0.72 -12.13 -20.43
C THR A 77 1.98 -11.42 -20.90
N SER A 78 3.12 -12.07 -20.71
CA SER A 78 4.40 -11.59 -21.25
C SER A 78 4.52 -11.89 -22.75
N ASP A 79 3.92 -12.99 -23.21
CA ASP A 79 3.87 -13.36 -24.63
C ASP A 79 2.42 -13.63 -25.06
N ARG A 80 1.88 -12.71 -25.90
CA ARG A 80 0.51 -12.85 -26.42
C ARG A 80 0.38 -13.85 -27.55
N ARG A 81 1.47 -14.23 -28.20
CA ARG A 81 1.44 -15.19 -29.29
C ARG A 81 1.30 -16.61 -28.75
N GLU A 82 2.05 -16.91 -27.69
CA GLU A 82 2.01 -18.22 -27.06
C GLU A 82 0.85 -18.34 -26.05
N TYR A 83 0.58 -17.27 -25.29
CA TYR A 83 -0.45 -17.26 -24.24
C TYR A 83 -1.45 -16.12 -24.49
N PRO A 84 -2.51 -16.37 -25.29
CA PRO A 84 -3.52 -15.34 -25.56
C PRO A 84 -4.32 -14.98 -24.32
N LYS A 85 -4.91 -13.78 -24.32
CA LYS A 85 -5.85 -13.36 -23.27
C LYS A 85 -7.14 -14.17 -23.35
N GLY A 86 -7.79 -14.36 -22.20
CA GLY A 86 -9.03 -15.09 -22.05
C GLY A 86 -8.83 -16.42 -21.33
N LYS A 87 -9.76 -17.34 -21.50
CA LYS A 87 -9.70 -18.64 -20.82
C LYS A 87 -8.61 -19.52 -21.44
N LEU A 88 -7.61 -19.83 -20.63
CA LEU A 88 -6.50 -20.71 -21.00
C LEU A 88 -6.47 -21.91 -20.07
N ARG A 89 -6.33 -23.09 -20.64
CA ARG A 89 -6.15 -24.35 -19.92
C ARG A 89 -4.66 -24.63 -19.84
N VAL A 90 -4.12 -24.58 -18.60
CA VAL A 90 -2.69 -24.81 -18.33
C VAL A 90 -2.51 -26.23 -17.81
N PRO A 91 -1.81 -27.12 -18.54
CA PRO A 91 -1.60 -28.50 -18.12
C PRO A 91 -0.82 -28.58 -16.79
N ARG A 92 -1.17 -29.56 -15.95
CA ARG A 92 -0.51 -29.81 -14.66
C ARG A 92 1.01 -29.94 -14.79
N GLU A 93 1.50 -30.60 -15.85
CA GLU A 93 2.92 -30.84 -16.10
C GLU A 93 3.74 -29.56 -16.27
N ARG A 94 3.09 -28.46 -16.69
CA ARG A 94 3.72 -27.14 -16.87
C ARG A 94 3.62 -26.26 -15.64
N LEU A 95 2.89 -26.72 -14.62
CA LEU A 95 2.60 -25.95 -13.40
C LEU A 95 3.51 -26.40 -12.27
N HIS A 96 4.65 -25.75 -12.12
CA HIS A 96 5.56 -26.01 -11.01
C HIS A 96 5.40 -24.97 -9.88
N ARG A 97 5.08 -23.74 -10.27
CA ARG A 97 5.03 -22.62 -9.35
C ARG A 97 3.90 -21.66 -9.72
N ILE A 98 3.09 -21.35 -8.74
CA ILE A 98 2.00 -20.38 -8.83
C ILE A 98 2.20 -19.34 -7.75
N GLU A 99 2.08 -18.07 -8.09
CA GLU A 99 2.00 -16.98 -7.12
C GLU A 99 0.54 -16.55 -6.99
N ILE A 100 0.02 -16.50 -5.77
CA ILE A 100 -1.33 -16.02 -5.49
C ILE A 100 -1.26 -14.60 -4.90
N GLU A 101 -2.06 -13.69 -5.46
CA GLU A 101 -2.27 -12.38 -4.87
C GLU A 101 -3.22 -12.52 -3.68
N THR A 102 -2.69 -12.38 -2.48
CA THR A 102 -3.46 -12.31 -1.25
C THR A 102 -3.58 -10.84 -0.82
N LYS A 103 -4.80 -10.43 -0.44
CA LYS A 103 -5.04 -9.09 0.07
C LYS A 103 -5.05 -9.14 1.60
N GLY A 104 -4.01 -8.63 2.20
CA GLY A 104 -3.97 -8.38 3.64
C GLY A 104 -4.90 -7.21 4.02
N LYS A 105 -5.19 -7.07 5.30
CA LYS A 105 -5.90 -5.89 5.85
C LYS A 105 -5.01 -5.07 6.78
N SER A 106 -3.86 -5.63 7.18
CA SER A 106 -3.01 -5.09 8.24
C SER A 106 -2.38 -3.76 7.88
N PHE A 107 -1.86 -3.63 6.66
CA PHE A 107 -1.22 -2.39 6.23
C PHE A 107 -2.20 -1.26 5.94
N ARG A 108 -3.41 -1.59 5.48
CA ARG A 108 -4.49 -0.61 5.33
C ARG A 108 -4.86 0.02 6.65
N VAL A 109 -5.10 -0.82 7.67
CA VAL A 109 -5.45 -0.35 9.01
C VAL A 109 -4.27 0.37 9.65
N GLY A 110 -3.08 -0.22 9.60
CA GLY A 110 -1.85 0.40 10.13
C GLY A 110 -1.51 1.73 9.46
N GLY A 111 -1.63 1.82 8.14
CA GLY A 111 -1.39 3.04 7.38
C GLY A 111 -2.38 4.16 7.73
N THR A 112 -3.65 3.82 7.88
CA THR A 112 -4.69 4.78 8.27
C THR A 112 -4.45 5.31 9.69
N ILE A 113 -4.16 4.41 10.65
CA ILE A 113 -3.88 4.79 12.05
C ILE A 113 -2.59 5.59 12.13
N GLY A 114 -1.51 5.11 11.50
CA GLY A 114 -0.21 5.79 11.51
C GLY A 114 -0.28 7.19 10.89
N ALA A 115 -0.96 7.33 9.76
CA ALA A 115 -1.18 8.64 9.14
C ALA A 115 -2.04 9.56 10.01
N GLY A 116 -3.05 9.02 10.69
CA GLY A 116 -3.87 9.78 11.64
C GLY A 116 -3.08 10.32 12.82
N ILE A 117 -2.19 9.50 13.40
CA ILE A 117 -1.33 9.91 14.51
C ILE A 117 -0.43 11.10 14.14
N VAL A 118 -0.01 11.19 12.88
CA VAL A 118 0.84 12.30 12.40
C VAL A 118 0.02 13.47 11.89
N ALA A 119 -0.99 13.22 11.09
CA ALA A 119 -1.76 14.27 10.40
C ALA A 119 -2.63 15.11 11.37
N VAL A 120 -3.18 14.48 12.41
CA VAL A 120 -4.02 15.20 13.38
C VAL A 120 -3.23 16.22 14.19
N PRO A 121 -2.09 15.88 14.81
CA PRO A 121 -1.27 16.88 15.51
C PRO A 121 -0.74 17.99 14.59
N VAL A 122 -0.39 17.66 13.34
CA VAL A 122 0.04 18.66 12.35
C VAL A 122 -1.12 19.60 12.01
N GLY A 123 -2.32 19.08 11.81
CA GLY A 123 -3.52 19.89 11.59
C GLY A 123 -3.83 20.82 12.77
N ILE A 124 -3.72 20.32 14.00
CA ILE A 124 -3.91 21.14 15.22
C ILE A 124 -2.81 22.20 15.31
N ALA A 125 -1.54 21.84 15.11
CA ALA A 125 -0.45 22.79 15.15
C ALA A 125 -0.61 23.91 14.12
N THR A 126 -1.02 23.59 12.89
CA THR A 126 -1.26 24.61 11.85
C THR A 126 -2.44 25.52 12.18
N SER A 127 -3.48 25.02 12.87
CA SER A 127 -4.57 25.86 13.35
C SER A 127 -4.13 26.79 14.49
N MET A 128 -3.25 26.32 15.39
CA MET A 128 -2.72 27.13 16.47
C MET A 128 -1.75 28.21 16.00
N TYR A 129 -0.94 27.96 14.98
CA TYR A 129 -0.08 28.98 14.36
C TYR A 129 -0.89 30.15 13.76
N GLY A 130 -2.14 29.92 13.37
CA GLY A 130 -3.06 30.98 12.95
C GLY A 130 -3.63 31.79 14.11
N ILE A 131 -3.50 31.31 15.36
CA ILE A 131 -4.01 31.95 16.59
C ILE A 131 -2.95 32.82 17.26
N ASP A 132 -1.65 32.59 17.00
CA ASP A 132 -0.53 33.29 17.65
C ASP A 132 -0.44 34.81 17.37
N HIS A 133 -1.35 35.34 16.55
CA HIS A 133 -1.44 36.77 16.33
C HIS A 133 -2.61 37.42 17.09
N CYS A 134 -3.26 36.69 17.99
CA CYS A 134 -4.20 37.25 18.95
C CYS A 134 -3.46 37.59 20.22
N ASP A 135 -3.25 38.87 20.51
CA ASP A 135 -2.81 39.33 21.80
C ASP A 135 -3.90 39.06 22.84
N PHE A 136 -3.75 37.95 23.54
CA PHE A 136 -4.70 37.47 24.55
C PHE A 136 -4.95 38.52 25.66
N TRP A 137 -4.00 39.43 25.87
CA TRP A 137 -4.07 40.48 26.89
C TRP A 137 -4.78 41.74 26.46
N SER A 138 -4.88 42.00 25.17
CA SER A 138 -5.53 43.22 24.66
C SER A 138 -7.00 42.97 24.24
N GLY A 139 -7.47 41.74 24.23
CA GLY A 139 -8.81 41.39 23.79
C GLY A 139 -9.09 41.73 22.32
N HIS A 140 -8.09 42.22 21.61
CA HIS A 140 -8.20 42.55 20.19
C HIS A 140 -7.66 41.39 19.34
N CYS A 141 -8.55 40.50 18.90
CA CYS A 141 -8.32 39.63 17.79
C CYS A 141 -8.82 40.33 16.51
N PRO A 142 -7.96 40.92 15.69
CA PRO A 142 -8.40 41.68 14.52
C PRO A 142 -9.08 40.80 13.45
N HIS A 143 -8.96 39.50 13.61
CA HIS A 143 -9.61 38.53 12.72
C HIS A 143 -10.22 37.46 13.61
N GLY A 144 -11.54 37.42 13.69
CA GLY A 144 -12.27 36.29 14.31
C GLY A 144 -11.73 34.98 13.79
N HIS A 145 -11.84 33.88 14.58
CA HIS A 145 -11.42 32.54 14.22
C HIS A 145 -11.66 32.32 12.74
N SER A 146 -10.57 32.39 11.95
CA SER A 146 -10.77 32.30 10.51
C SER A 146 -11.24 30.88 10.23
N ILE A 147 -12.48 30.75 9.76
CA ILE A 147 -13.05 29.51 9.26
C ILE A 147 -12.02 28.79 8.37
N GLY A 148 -11.13 29.55 7.70
CA GLY A 148 -10.02 29.06 6.93
C GLY A 148 -8.99 28.23 7.70
N GLY A 149 -8.63 28.59 8.94
CA GLY A 149 -7.67 27.83 9.76
C GLY A 149 -8.20 26.46 10.17
N VAL A 150 -9.48 26.41 10.59
CA VAL A 150 -10.13 25.14 10.93
C VAL A 150 -10.33 24.28 9.68
N ALA A 151 -10.75 24.87 8.58
CA ALA A 151 -10.90 24.14 7.31
C ALA A 151 -9.57 23.58 6.80
N ALA A 152 -8.47 24.34 6.93
CA ALA A 152 -7.12 23.85 6.58
C ALA A 152 -6.69 22.69 7.48
N ALA A 153 -6.90 22.76 8.81
CA ALA A 153 -6.55 21.69 9.73
C ALA A 153 -7.32 20.40 9.42
N VAL A 154 -8.63 20.51 9.17
CA VAL A 154 -9.47 19.38 8.79
C VAL A 154 -9.02 18.80 7.44
N GLY A 155 -8.74 19.66 6.47
CA GLY A 155 -8.26 19.25 5.15
C GLY A 155 -6.94 18.49 5.19
N ILE A 156 -5.95 18.97 5.96
CA ILE A 156 -4.65 18.31 6.12
C ILE A 156 -4.82 16.96 6.82
N SER A 157 -5.64 16.89 7.86
CA SER A 157 -5.89 15.65 8.59
C SER A 157 -6.57 14.62 7.70
N ALA A 158 -7.61 15.00 6.97
CA ALA A 158 -8.34 14.12 6.06
C ALA A 158 -7.45 13.64 4.91
N ALA A 159 -6.65 14.53 4.32
CA ALA A 159 -5.71 14.17 3.25
C ALA A 159 -4.63 13.19 3.74
N GLY A 160 -4.10 13.38 4.95
CA GLY A 160 -3.12 12.49 5.56
C GLY A 160 -3.69 11.09 5.79
N ILE A 161 -4.89 10.99 6.36
CA ILE A 161 -5.58 9.71 6.58
C ILE A 161 -5.87 9.01 5.26
N ALA A 162 -6.36 9.73 4.25
CA ALA A 162 -6.60 9.19 2.92
C ALA A 162 -5.30 8.67 2.28
N ALA A 163 -4.23 9.45 2.32
CA ALA A 163 -2.92 9.04 1.81
C ALA A 163 -2.40 7.78 2.50
N GLY A 164 -2.53 7.69 3.84
CA GLY A 164 -2.18 6.50 4.61
C GLY A 164 -2.99 5.28 4.24
N TYR A 165 -4.29 5.44 3.98
CA TYR A 165 -5.15 4.36 3.51
C TYR A 165 -4.72 3.85 2.14
N PHE A 166 -4.48 4.75 1.18
CA PHE A 166 -4.06 4.35 -0.18
C PHE A 166 -2.68 3.71 -0.19
N ALA A 167 -1.73 4.26 0.54
CA ALA A 167 -0.40 3.68 0.69
C ALA A 167 -0.46 2.30 1.35
N GLY A 168 -1.22 2.16 2.44
CA GLY A 168 -1.43 0.88 3.10
C GLY A 168 -2.12 -0.15 2.21
N ASN A 169 -3.11 0.26 1.42
CA ASN A 169 -3.78 -0.62 0.46
C ASN A 169 -2.85 -1.10 -0.68
N ALA A 170 -1.88 -0.29 -1.08
CA ALA A 170 -0.87 -0.71 -2.05
C ALA A 170 0.09 -1.76 -1.46
N LEU A 171 0.45 -1.60 -0.18
CA LEU A 171 1.34 -2.51 0.54
C LEU A 171 0.64 -3.81 1.01
N ASP A 172 -0.68 -3.83 1.08
CA ASP A 172 -1.47 -5.01 1.47
C ASP A 172 -1.49 -6.11 0.41
N LYS A 173 -1.01 -5.84 -0.80
CA LYS A 173 -0.88 -6.85 -1.85
C LYS A 173 0.36 -7.69 -1.59
N ARG A 174 0.14 -8.92 -1.16
CA ARG A 174 1.21 -9.90 -0.97
C ARG A 174 1.08 -11.01 -2.00
N TRP A 175 2.22 -11.50 -2.45
CA TRP A 175 2.29 -12.66 -3.31
C TRP A 175 2.79 -13.84 -2.49
N THR A 176 1.92 -14.83 -2.29
CA THR A 176 2.29 -16.12 -1.70
C THR A 176 2.69 -17.07 -2.81
N VAL A 177 3.85 -17.66 -2.68
CA VAL A 177 4.36 -18.65 -3.63
C VAL A 177 3.81 -20.01 -3.26
N ILE A 178 3.16 -20.69 -4.21
CA ILE A 178 2.74 -22.08 -4.09
C ILE A 178 3.62 -22.91 -4.99
N GLU A 179 4.30 -23.87 -4.41
CA GLU A 179 5.02 -24.92 -5.11
C GLU A 179 4.17 -26.19 -5.10
N ILE A 180 3.93 -26.73 -6.28
CA ILE A 180 3.11 -27.92 -6.46
C ILE A 180 4.00 -29.13 -6.30
N VAL A 181 3.74 -29.90 -5.25
CA VAL A 181 4.42 -31.17 -5.02
C VAL A 181 3.70 -32.28 -5.78
N PRO A 182 4.45 -33.21 -6.44
CA PRO A 182 3.88 -34.29 -7.24
C PRO A 182 2.95 -35.23 -6.47
#